data_94dece71d4817cfed42a09870d07d118
#
_entry.id   94dece71d4817cfed42a09870d07d118
#
_cell.length_a   1.000
_cell.length_b   1.000
_cell.length_c   1.000
_cell.angle_alpha   90.00
_cell.angle_beta   90.00
_cell.angle_gamma   90.00
#
_symmetry.space_group_name_H-M   'P 1'
#
loop_
_entity.id
_entity.type
_entity.pdbx_description
1 polymer ?
#
loop_
_entity_poly.entity_id
_entity_poly.type
_entity_poly.pdbx_seq_one_letter_code
_entity_poly.pdbx_strand_id
1 'polypeptide(L)'
;MYRKKSWISSLTTGLALALGLAICSEPVITMAQQYNPPRRGTPKRREGAGTRGSCLTGTKPVTPLIPIDQFGTTVSSQPTFFWYVPPKSAQASDDSAKSAEFSLYDKNNTLIKTWTFALSGYSGIASFTLPDPTLLQMDQEYTWQFSVICDAEAPSKNPFVEGIVQRVQPSEALNRKLAVATPNDQASLFASSGIWYDSLKTLAGMRCSSPGDIGVTLSWASLLRSVELTDIASESFNQYCAQIGTTAPQPSAGSGQPAPVADPQ
;
A
#
# COMPACT_ATOMS: atom_id res chain seq x y z
N MET A 1 -68.24 77.92 3.56
CA MET A 1 -66.81 77.98 3.86
C MET A 1 -66.40 76.61 4.48
N TYR A 2 -65.87 75.74 3.71
CA TYR A 2 -65.51 74.43 4.12
C TYR A 2 -63.99 74.27 3.96
N ARG A 3 -63.28 74.02 5.04
CA ARG A 3 -61.83 73.71 5.04
C ARG A 3 -61.65 72.25 4.97
N LYS A 4 -61.03 71.71 3.89
CA LYS A 4 -60.58 70.31 3.80
C LYS A 4 -59.25 70.14 4.53
N LYS A 5 -59.23 69.25 5.50
CA LYS A 5 -58.00 68.71 6.12
C LYS A 5 -57.48 67.58 5.24
N SER A 6 -56.28 67.73 4.75
CA SER A 6 -55.56 66.63 4.10
C SER A 6 -54.81 65.80 5.14
N TRP A 7 -55.06 64.54 5.10
CA TRP A 7 -54.32 63.57 5.92
C TRP A 7 -53.16 62.95 5.09
N ILE A 8 -51.94 63.21 5.49
CA ILE A 8 -50.75 62.61 4.91
C ILE A 8 -50.43 61.40 5.72
N SER A 9 -50.66 60.22 5.12
CA SER A 9 -50.21 58.94 5.71
C SER A 9 -48.76 58.69 5.33
N SER A 10 -47.88 58.64 6.33
CA SER A 10 -46.47 58.28 6.19
C SER A 10 -46.36 56.75 6.02
N LEU A 11 -45.98 56.26 4.84
CA LEU A 11 -45.54 54.91 4.63
C LEU A 11 -44.08 54.85 5.08
N THR A 12 -43.82 54.17 6.19
CA THR A 12 -42.47 53.73 6.58
C THR A 12 -42.13 52.44 5.86
N THR A 13 -41.30 52.53 4.85
CA THR A 13 -40.72 51.38 4.15
C THR A 13 -39.61 50.80 5.00
N GLY A 14 -39.91 49.67 5.63
CA GLY A 14 -38.87 48.86 6.35
C GLY A 14 -37.99 48.15 5.33
N LEU A 15 -36.75 48.58 5.19
CA LEU A 15 -35.70 47.92 4.42
C LEU A 15 -35.14 46.77 5.26
N ALA A 16 -35.62 45.56 5.03
CA ALA A 16 -35.02 44.32 5.62
C ALA A 16 -33.69 44.01 4.91
N LEU A 17 -32.58 44.27 5.59
CA LEU A 17 -31.25 43.83 5.15
C LEU A 17 -31.16 42.32 5.42
N ALA A 18 -31.38 41.49 4.41
CA ALA A 18 -31.03 40.07 4.43
C ALA A 18 -29.52 39.95 4.20
N LEU A 19 -28.75 39.84 5.30
CA LEU A 19 -27.35 39.38 5.20
C LEU A 19 -27.35 37.90 4.81
N GLY A 20 -27.20 37.63 3.52
CA GLY A 20 -26.88 36.28 3.04
C GLY A 20 -25.45 35.93 3.41
N LEU A 21 -25.26 35.05 4.41
CA LEU A 21 -24.00 34.38 4.61
C LEU A 21 -23.76 33.47 3.39
N ALA A 22 -23.00 33.96 2.43
CA ALA A 22 -22.40 33.12 1.41
C ALA A 22 -21.33 32.25 2.11
N ILE A 23 -21.67 31.02 2.43
CA ILE A 23 -20.67 29.99 2.83
C ILE A 23 -19.87 29.74 1.56
N CYS A 24 -18.73 30.42 1.41
CA CYS A 24 -17.69 30.03 0.44
C CYS A 24 -17.16 28.67 0.90
N SER A 25 -17.73 27.58 0.38
CA SER A 25 -17.09 26.28 0.39
C SER A 25 -15.89 26.39 -0.56
N GLU A 26 -14.71 26.65 0.01
CA GLU A 26 -13.47 26.53 -0.75
C GLU A 26 -13.37 25.10 -1.28
N PRO A 27 -13.12 24.90 -2.59
CA PRO A 27 -12.88 23.58 -3.11
C PRO A 27 -11.63 23.04 -2.40
N VAL A 28 -11.79 21.97 -1.62
CA VAL A 28 -10.67 21.22 -1.09
C VAL A 28 -9.95 20.65 -2.31
N ILE A 29 -8.86 21.31 -2.72
CA ILE A 29 -7.97 20.80 -3.76
C ILE A 29 -7.33 19.54 -3.18
N THR A 30 -7.95 18.40 -3.47
CA THR A 30 -7.36 17.11 -3.17
C THR A 30 -6.12 16.97 -4.06
N MET A 31 -4.95 17.21 -3.50
CA MET A 31 -3.69 16.99 -4.21
C MET A 31 -3.65 15.51 -4.59
N ALA A 32 -3.74 15.24 -5.89
CA ALA A 32 -3.61 13.87 -6.40
C ALA A 32 -2.27 13.31 -5.95
N GLN A 33 -2.30 12.18 -5.25
CA GLN A 33 -1.09 11.46 -4.83
C GLN A 33 -0.41 10.95 -6.10
N GLN A 34 0.64 11.61 -6.53
CA GLN A 34 1.42 11.20 -7.70
C GLN A 34 2.80 10.73 -7.25
N TYR A 35 3.12 9.49 -7.57
CA TYR A 35 4.45 8.96 -7.35
C TYR A 35 5.43 9.51 -8.39
N ASN A 36 6.58 9.98 -7.91
CA ASN A 36 7.68 10.47 -8.73
C ASN A 36 8.84 9.47 -8.61
N PRO A 37 8.97 8.51 -9.55
CA PRO A 37 9.98 7.46 -9.44
C PRO A 37 11.40 8.04 -9.53
N PRO A 38 12.37 7.45 -8.81
CA PRO A 38 13.77 7.70 -9.06
C PRO A 38 14.13 7.37 -10.52
N ARG A 39 15.00 8.15 -11.13
CA ARG A 39 15.43 7.90 -12.51
C ARG A 39 16.23 6.61 -12.59
N ARG A 40 15.64 5.57 -13.17
CA ARG A 40 16.26 4.27 -13.43
C ARG A 40 16.03 3.87 -14.89
N GLY A 41 16.75 2.85 -15.34
CA GLY A 41 16.67 2.36 -16.72
C GLY A 41 15.31 1.80 -17.14
N THR A 42 15.28 1.00 -18.19
CA THR A 42 14.06 0.50 -18.84
C THR A 42 13.10 -0.20 -17.86
N PRO A 43 11.79 0.11 -17.90
CA PRO A 43 10.78 -0.56 -17.06
C PRO A 43 10.81 -2.07 -17.26
N LYS A 44 10.73 -2.83 -16.18
CA LYS A 44 10.50 -4.27 -16.17
C LYS A 44 9.00 -4.53 -16.01
N ARG A 45 8.54 -5.73 -16.38
CA ARG A 45 7.16 -6.14 -16.13
C ARG A 45 7.00 -6.54 -14.68
N ARG A 46 5.87 -6.15 -14.03
CA ARG A 46 5.51 -6.61 -12.67
C ARG A 46 5.14 -8.09 -12.60
N GLU A 47 4.81 -8.68 -13.72
CA GLU A 47 4.38 -10.08 -13.77
C GLU A 47 5.57 -10.99 -13.50
N GLY A 48 5.56 -11.66 -12.35
CA GLY A 48 6.49 -12.74 -12.06
C GLY A 48 6.25 -13.95 -12.96
N ALA A 49 7.28 -14.74 -13.22
CA ALA A 49 7.12 -16.02 -13.87
C ALA A 49 6.29 -16.94 -12.95
N GLY A 50 5.15 -17.47 -13.43
CA GLY A 50 4.33 -18.39 -12.64
C GLY A 50 3.09 -17.79 -11.97
N THR A 51 2.63 -16.62 -12.41
CA THR A 51 1.40 -15.97 -11.87
C THR A 51 0.10 -16.78 -12.02
N ARG A 52 0.13 -17.91 -12.73
CA ARG A 52 -1.01 -18.80 -12.98
C ARG A 52 -0.88 -20.14 -12.25
N GLY A 53 -0.76 -20.09 -10.92
CA GLY A 53 -0.83 -21.30 -10.10
C GLY A 53 -2.24 -21.89 -10.10
N SER A 54 -2.34 -23.21 -10.16
CA SER A 54 -3.62 -23.97 -10.21
C SER A 54 -4.50 -23.81 -8.96
N CYS A 55 -3.95 -23.26 -7.87
CA CYS A 55 -4.65 -23.12 -6.60
C CYS A 55 -5.37 -21.79 -6.40
N LEU A 56 -5.16 -20.82 -7.28
CA LEU A 56 -5.80 -19.52 -7.24
C LEU A 56 -6.75 -19.34 -8.44
N THR A 57 -7.78 -18.55 -8.27
CA THR A 57 -8.80 -18.27 -9.29
C THR A 57 -9.04 -16.77 -9.42
N GLY A 58 -9.69 -16.37 -10.50
CA GLY A 58 -10.01 -14.98 -10.78
C GLY A 58 -9.31 -14.44 -12.03
N THR A 59 -9.66 -13.22 -12.40
CA THR A 59 -9.13 -12.55 -13.60
C THR A 59 -7.81 -11.83 -13.32
N LYS A 60 -7.54 -11.49 -12.06
CA LYS A 60 -6.34 -10.77 -11.65
C LYS A 60 -5.33 -11.76 -11.07
N PRO A 61 -4.07 -11.76 -11.51
CA PRO A 61 -3.01 -12.58 -10.93
C PRO A 61 -2.59 -12.07 -9.55
N VAL A 62 -1.76 -12.83 -8.84
CA VAL A 62 -0.98 -12.28 -7.71
C VAL A 62 -0.21 -11.07 -8.23
N THR A 63 -0.39 -9.90 -7.57
CA THR A 63 0.12 -8.63 -8.08
C THR A 63 0.87 -7.87 -6.99
N PRO A 64 2.15 -7.54 -7.18
CA PRO A 64 2.89 -6.74 -6.20
C PRO A 64 2.45 -5.28 -6.29
N LEU A 65 2.23 -4.63 -5.15
CA LEU A 65 1.92 -3.22 -5.11
C LEU A 65 3.22 -2.41 -5.14
N ILE A 66 3.82 -2.33 -6.31
CA ILE A 66 5.11 -1.67 -6.57
C ILE A 66 5.06 -0.96 -7.92
N PRO A 67 5.86 0.09 -8.16
CA PRO A 67 5.97 0.72 -9.48
C PRO A 67 6.32 -0.27 -10.60
N ILE A 68 6.04 0.11 -11.85
CA ILE A 68 6.18 -0.79 -13.00
C ILE A 68 7.63 -1.25 -13.25
N ASP A 69 8.61 -0.46 -12.82
CA ASP A 69 10.03 -0.79 -12.88
C ASP A 69 10.49 -1.76 -11.76
N GLN A 70 9.52 -2.24 -10.96
CA GLN A 70 9.75 -3.15 -9.83
C GLN A 70 10.69 -2.60 -8.75
N PHE A 71 10.84 -1.30 -8.65
CA PHE A 71 11.72 -0.65 -7.71
C PHE A 71 10.97 0.32 -6.80
N GLY A 72 11.29 0.30 -5.51
CA GLY A 72 10.82 1.28 -4.56
C GLY A 72 11.87 1.59 -3.50
N THR A 73 11.87 2.84 -3.01
CA THR A 73 12.69 3.22 -1.87
C THR A 73 11.87 3.31 -0.60
N THR A 74 12.54 3.22 0.53
CA THR A 74 11.99 3.39 1.88
C THR A 74 12.97 4.15 2.77
N VAL A 75 12.46 4.92 3.72
CA VAL A 75 13.26 5.49 4.82
C VAL A 75 13.22 4.60 6.07
N SER A 76 12.30 3.65 6.10
CA SER A 76 12.10 2.74 7.22
C SER A 76 13.16 1.64 7.25
N SER A 77 13.63 1.29 8.46
CA SER A 77 14.39 0.06 8.65
C SER A 77 13.52 -1.20 8.64
N GLN A 78 12.20 -1.03 8.80
CA GLN A 78 11.20 -2.09 8.78
C GLN A 78 10.08 -1.70 7.80
N PRO A 79 10.34 -1.73 6.47
CA PRO A 79 9.34 -1.42 5.47
C PRO A 79 8.21 -2.44 5.48
N THR A 80 7.04 -1.99 5.01
CA THR A 80 5.89 -2.87 4.76
C THR A 80 5.73 -3.05 3.26
N PHE A 81 5.69 -4.31 2.85
CA PHE A 81 5.45 -4.73 1.47
C PHE A 81 3.98 -5.11 1.31
N PHE A 82 3.42 -4.85 0.14
CA PHE A 82 2.01 -5.13 -0.17
C PHE A 82 1.89 -5.88 -1.48
N TRP A 83 0.92 -6.77 -1.56
CA TRP A 83 0.53 -7.48 -2.77
C TRP A 83 -0.96 -7.82 -2.74
N TYR A 84 -1.51 -8.02 -3.91
CA TYR A 84 -2.85 -8.57 -4.07
C TYR A 84 -2.76 -10.09 -4.20
N VAL A 85 -3.63 -10.79 -3.47
CA VAL A 85 -3.80 -12.25 -3.55
C VAL A 85 -5.20 -12.52 -4.08
N PRO A 86 -5.36 -13.20 -5.22
CA PRO A 86 -6.66 -13.60 -5.72
C PRO A 86 -7.30 -14.69 -4.85
N PRO A 87 -8.62 -14.93 -4.97
CA PRO A 87 -9.29 -15.98 -4.22
C PRO A 87 -8.70 -17.36 -4.50
N LYS A 88 -8.77 -18.24 -3.50
CA LYS A 88 -8.44 -19.67 -3.68
C LYS A 88 -9.43 -20.31 -4.66
N SER A 89 -8.94 -21.17 -5.53
CA SER A 89 -9.77 -21.97 -6.43
C SER A 89 -10.58 -22.99 -5.66
N ALA A 90 -11.87 -23.13 -6.01
CA ALA A 90 -12.73 -24.17 -5.43
C ALA A 90 -12.28 -25.60 -5.78
N GLN A 91 -11.51 -25.75 -6.87
CA GLN A 91 -10.92 -27.02 -7.31
C GLN A 91 -9.55 -27.30 -6.69
N ALA A 92 -8.97 -26.34 -5.96
CA ALA A 92 -7.69 -26.53 -5.29
C ALA A 92 -7.85 -27.50 -4.11
N SER A 93 -6.83 -28.33 -3.85
CA SER A 93 -6.82 -29.21 -2.70
C SER A 93 -6.96 -28.40 -1.40
N ASP A 94 -7.43 -29.03 -0.32
CA ASP A 94 -7.60 -28.36 0.96
C ASP A 94 -6.30 -27.76 1.50
N ASP A 95 -5.15 -28.35 1.16
CA ASP A 95 -3.84 -27.89 1.61
C ASP A 95 -3.20 -26.81 0.72
N SER A 96 -3.70 -26.64 -0.51
CA SER A 96 -3.18 -25.63 -1.42
C SER A 96 -3.55 -24.23 -0.98
N ALA A 97 -2.66 -23.25 -1.20
CA ALA A 97 -2.83 -21.85 -0.87
C ALA A 97 -3.16 -21.56 0.60
N LYS A 98 -2.77 -22.43 1.52
CA LYS A 98 -2.87 -22.20 2.98
C LYS A 98 -1.70 -21.40 3.54
N SER A 99 -0.57 -21.40 2.84
CA SER A 99 0.64 -20.70 3.27
C SER A 99 1.24 -19.89 2.14
N ALA A 100 2.04 -18.92 2.54
CA ALA A 100 2.88 -18.14 1.65
C ALA A 100 4.26 -17.94 2.25
N GLU A 101 5.18 -17.59 1.40
CA GLU A 101 6.55 -17.27 1.78
C GLU A 101 6.92 -15.88 1.31
N PHE A 102 7.62 -15.14 2.16
CA PHE A 102 8.33 -13.93 1.81
C PHE A 102 9.82 -14.17 1.97
N SER A 103 10.57 -13.98 0.91
CA SER A 103 12.02 -14.16 0.88
C SER A 103 12.72 -12.85 0.57
N LEU A 104 13.84 -12.60 1.23
CA LEU A 104 14.71 -11.45 1.03
C LEU A 104 16.07 -11.92 0.54
N TYR A 105 16.55 -11.29 -0.54
CA TYR A 105 17.83 -11.58 -1.19
C TYR A 105 18.70 -10.34 -1.21
N ASP A 106 20.01 -10.51 -1.13
CA ASP A 106 20.97 -9.44 -1.33
C ASP A 106 21.13 -9.07 -2.83
N LYS A 107 21.94 -8.06 -3.12
CA LYS A 107 22.23 -7.59 -4.47
C LYS A 107 22.89 -8.66 -5.38
N ASN A 108 23.46 -9.72 -4.80
CA ASN A 108 24.09 -10.82 -5.52
C ASN A 108 23.11 -11.99 -5.70
N ASN A 109 21.83 -11.79 -5.40
CA ASN A 109 20.78 -12.81 -5.40
C ASN A 109 21.04 -13.96 -4.40
N THR A 110 21.77 -13.67 -3.30
CA THR A 110 21.95 -14.60 -2.20
C THR A 110 20.79 -14.48 -1.23
N LEU A 111 20.16 -15.62 -0.89
CA LEU A 111 19.07 -15.64 0.08
C LEU A 111 19.57 -15.21 1.46
N ILE A 112 18.96 -14.15 2.02
CA ILE A 112 19.23 -13.69 3.37
C ILE A 112 18.31 -14.43 4.36
N LYS A 113 17.01 -14.43 4.07
CA LYS A 113 16.00 -15.03 4.96
C LYS A 113 14.67 -15.26 4.26
N THR A 114 13.96 -16.31 4.69
CA THR A 114 12.58 -16.59 4.31
C THR A 114 11.70 -16.60 5.56
N TRP A 115 10.49 -16.06 5.43
CA TRP A 115 9.42 -16.13 6.41
C TRP A 115 8.23 -16.83 5.78
N THR A 116 7.68 -17.80 6.49
CA THR A 116 6.47 -18.53 6.10
C THR A 116 5.31 -18.08 6.99
N PHE A 117 4.15 -17.85 6.40
CA PHE A 117 2.96 -17.45 7.13
C PHE A 117 1.69 -18.04 6.52
N ALA A 118 0.65 -18.15 7.34
CA ALA A 118 -0.62 -18.70 6.89
C ALA A 118 -1.37 -17.69 5.99
N LEU A 119 -1.96 -18.21 4.91
CA LEU A 119 -2.86 -17.50 4.00
C LEU A 119 -4.32 -17.89 4.23
N SER A 120 -4.74 -18.17 5.44
CA SER A 120 -6.07 -18.72 5.78
C SER A 120 -7.25 -18.00 5.10
N GLY A 121 -7.63 -18.45 3.90
CA GLY A 121 -8.83 -17.97 3.19
C GLY A 121 -8.77 -16.56 2.61
N TYR A 122 -7.61 -15.95 2.47
CA TYR A 122 -7.46 -14.58 2.01
C TYR A 122 -7.64 -14.39 0.52
N SER A 123 -8.44 -13.39 0.18
CA SER A 123 -8.35 -12.68 -1.09
C SER A 123 -8.31 -11.17 -0.79
N GLY A 124 -7.60 -10.41 -1.61
CA GLY A 124 -7.45 -8.97 -1.45
C GLY A 124 -6.02 -8.54 -1.17
N ILE A 125 -5.85 -7.36 -0.61
CA ILE A 125 -4.54 -6.79 -0.33
C ILE A 125 -4.01 -7.34 0.99
N ALA A 126 -2.88 -8.03 0.89
CA ALA A 126 -2.10 -8.56 2.00
C ALA A 126 -0.79 -7.78 2.15
N SER A 127 -0.15 -7.91 3.30
CA SER A 127 1.10 -7.23 3.58
C SER A 127 2.03 -8.06 4.47
N PHE A 128 3.30 -7.68 4.44
CA PHE A 128 4.33 -8.16 5.34
C PHE A 128 5.23 -6.99 5.74
N THR A 129 5.39 -6.78 7.04
CA THR A 129 6.36 -5.81 7.57
C THR A 129 7.62 -6.54 7.98
N LEU A 130 8.77 -6.08 7.48
CA LEU A 130 10.05 -6.68 7.81
C LEU A 130 10.29 -6.58 9.33
N PRO A 131 10.43 -7.72 10.04
CA PRO A 131 10.45 -7.69 11.51
C PRO A 131 11.78 -7.25 12.10
N ASP A 132 12.87 -7.41 11.36
CA ASP A 132 14.23 -7.13 11.83
C ASP A 132 14.77 -5.84 11.20
N PRO A 133 15.02 -4.79 12.00
CA PRO A 133 15.49 -3.49 11.50
C PRO A 133 16.94 -3.51 11.00
N THR A 134 17.67 -4.58 11.21
CA THR A 134 19.10 -4.69 10.84
C THR A 134 19.32 -5.22 9.44
N LEU A 135 18.30 -5.80 8.80
CA LEU A 135 18.44 -6.49 7.52
C LEU A 135 18.68 -5.55 6.34
N LEU A 136 18.07 -4.36 6.33
CA LEU A 136 18.26 -3.40 5.26
C LEU A 136 19.31 -2.35 5.62
N GLN A 137 20.48 -2.47 5.04
CA GLN A 137 21.53 -1.46 5.14
C GLN A 137 21.17 -0.26 4.25
N MET A 138 21.67 0.92 4.63
CA MET A 138 21.46 2.15 3.86
C MET A 138 22.10 2.03 2.47
N ASP A 139 21.38 2.56 1.47
CA ASP A 139 21.82 2.67 0.07
C ASP A 139 22.14 1.32 -0.61
N GLN A 140 21.76 0.18 0.02
CA GLN A 140 21.88 -1.13 -0.58
C GLN A 140 20.53 -1.58 -1.16
N GLU A 141 20.58 -2.22 -2.33
CA GLU A 141 19.44 -2.83 -2.97
C GLU A 141 19.26 -4.29 -2.50
N TYR A 142 18.00 -4.66 -2.29
CA TYR A 142 17.59 -6.01 -1.94
C TYR A 142 16.42 -6.42 -2.84
N THR A 143 16.41 -7.66 -3.27
CA THR A 143 15.26 -8.25 -3.94
C THR A 143 14.40 -8.95 -2.91
N TRP A 144 13.10 -8.66 -2.92
CA TRP A 144 12.13 -9.42 -2.16
C TRP A 144 11.24 -10.24 -3.10
N GLN A 145 10.81 -11.40 -2.64
CA GLN A 145 9.90 -12.27 -3.36
C GLN A 145 8.77 -12.71 -2.42
N PHE A 146 7.54 -12.68 -2.93
CA PHE A 146 6.38 -13.26 -2.28
C PHE A 146 5.86 -14.41 -3.12
N SER A 147 5.64 -15.57 -2.51
CA SER A 147 5.16 -16.78 -3.18
C SER A 147 3.98 -17.38 -2.43
N VAL A 148 2.92 -17.76 -3.15
CA VAL A 148 1.80 -18.55 -2.60
C VAL A 148 2.11 -20.02 -2.79
N ILE A 149 2.08 -20.80 -1.71
CA ILE A 149 2.39 -22.23 -1.77
C ILE A 149 1.15 -22.99 -2.21
N CYS A 150 1.09 -23.28 -3.51
CA CYS A 150 0.07 -24.13 -4.11
C CYS A 150 0.42 -25.62 -4.02
N ASP A 151 1.70 -25.93 -4.16
CA ASP A 151 2.25 -27.27 -4.15
C ASP A 151 3.63 -27.22 -3.48
N ALA A 152 3.75 -27.82 -2.30
CA ALA A 152 5.00 -27.83 -1.55
C ALA A 152 6.06 -28.73 -2.19
N GLU A 153 5.63 -29.76 -2.96
CA GLU A 153 6.53 -30.71 -3.61
C GLU A 153 6.99 -30.23 -5.00
N ALA A 154 6.27 -29.22 -5.56
CA ALA A 154 6.61 -28.64 -6.85
C ALA A 154 6.68 -27.11 -6.78
N PRO A 155 7.69 -26.53 -6.11
CA PRO A 155 7.82 -25.08 -5.89
C PRO A 155 7.79 -24.24 -7.18
N SER A 156 8.25 -24.79 -8.31
CA SER A 156 8.22 -24.12 -9.62
C SER A 156 6.80 -23.85 -10.16
N LYS A 157 5.77 -24.47 -9.59
CA LYS A 157 4.36 -24.25 -9.91
C LYS A 157 3.71 -23.19 -9.03
N ASN A 158 4.39 -22.76 -7.97
CA ASN A 158 3.86 -21.75 -7.06
C ASN A 158 3.89 -20.37 -7.71
N PRO A 159 2.78 -19.65 -7.72
CA PRO A 159 2.77 -18.27 -8.21
C PRO A 159 3.59 -17.38 -7.28
N PHE A 160 4.43 -16.53 -7.87
CA PHE A 160 5.24 -15.61 -7.11
C PHE A 160 5.29 -14.24 -7.79
N VAL A 161 5.59 -13.24 -6.99
CA VAL A 161 5.89 -11.87 -7.43
C VAL A 161 7.12 -11.36 -6.69
N GLU A 162 7.80 -10.40 -7.29
CA GLU A 162 9.03 -9.87 -6.75
C GLU A 162 9.13 -8.35 -6.90
N GLY A 163 10.06 -7.75 -6.21
CA GLY A 163 10.37 -6.34 -6.32
C GLY A 163 11.70 -6.02 -5.65
N ILE A 164 12.18 -4.81 -5.90
CA ILE A 164 13.42 -4.31 -5.33
C ILE A 164 13.10 -3.25 -4.29
N VAL A 165 13.76 -3.32 -3.15
CA VAL A 165 13.72 -2.31 -2.10
C VAL A 165 15.12 -1.75 -1.86
N GLN A 166 15.20 -0.43 -1.69
CA GLN A 166 16.40 0.25 -1.24
C GLN A 166 16.06 1.17 -0.08
N ARG A 167 16.77 1.03 1.03
CA ARG A 167 16.64 1.96 2.14
C ARG A 167 17.48 3.18 1.89
N VAL A 168 16.86 4.37 1.98
CA VAL A 168 17.52 5.65 1.68
C VAL A 168 17.42 6.62 2.85
N GLN A 169 18.37 7.54 2.96
CA GLN A 169 18.32 8.62 3.91
C GLN A 169 17.45 9.75 3.37
N PRO A 170 16.37 10.16 4.08
CA PRO A 170 15.58 11.32 3.67
C PRO A 170 16.42 12.62 3.82
N SER A 171 16.21 13.57 2.92
CA SER A 171 16.88 14.87 3.03
C SER A 171 16.40 15.63 4.29
N GLU A 172 17.23 16.51 4.84
CA GLU A 172 16.81 17.35 5.96
C GLU A 172 15.56 18.20 5.64
N ALA A 173 15.45 18.68 4.41
CA ALA A 173 14.29 19.44 3.96
C ALA A 173 13.00 18.59 3.99
N LEU A 174 13.08 17.32 3.57
CA LEU A 174 11.97 16.38 3.66
C LEU A 174 11.64 16.08 5.12
N ASN A 175 12.62 15.80 5.96
CA ASN A 175 12.42 15.54 7.40
C ASN A 175 11.66 16.69 8.09
N ARG A 176 12.07 17.96 7.83
CA ARG A 176 11.38 19.12 8.38
C ARG A 176 9.91 19.20 7.94
N LYS A 177 9.61 18.88 6.68
CA LYS A 177 8.22 18.85 6.18
C LYS A 177 7.41 17.73 6.81
N LEU A 178 7.97 16.54 6.88
CA LEU A 178 7.31 15.35 7.47
C LEU A 178 6.96 15.56 8.95
N ALA A 179 7.79 16.29 9.70
CA ALA A 179 7.59 16.52 11.14
C ALA A 179 6.32 17.32 11.47
N VAL A 180 5.80 18.12 10.53
CA VAL A 180 4.62 18.97 10.72
C VAL A 180 3.45 18.58 9.81
N ALA A 181 3.63 17.59 8.96
CA ALA A 181 2.65 17.16 7.97
C ALA A 181 1.57 16.26 8.59
N THR A 182 0.34 16.40 8.11
CA THR A 182 -0.72 15.42 8.38
C THR A 182 -0.37 14.06 7.75
N PRO A 183 -0.97 12.94 8.18
CA PRO A 183 -0.70 11.65 7.55
C PRO A 183 -0.91 11.63 6.02
N ASN A 184 -1.95 12.31 5.53
CA ASN A 184 -2.18 12.41 4.08
C ASN A 184 -1.09 13.22 3.37
N ASP A 185 -0.64 14.33 3.99
CA ASP A 185 0.46 15.12 3.45
C ASP A 185 1.79 14.36 3.53
N GLN A 186 2.02 13.57 4.59
CA GLN A 186 3.19 12.69 4.67
C GLN A 186 3.22 11.69 3.51
N ALA A 187 2.09 11.04 3.21
CA ALA A 187 2.00 10.14 2.08
C ALA A 187 2.33 10.84 0.75
N SER A 188 1.83 12.06 0.56
CA SER A 188 2.14 12.89 -0.62
C SER A 188 3.60 13.28 -0.71
N LEU A 189 4.21 13.67 0.42
CA LEU A 189 5.62 14.02 0.51
C LEU A 189 6.52 12.82 0.19
N PHE A 190 6.19 11.64 0.71
CA PHE A 190 6.90 10.41 0.38
C PHE A 190 6.78 10.10 -1.12
N ALA A 191 5.57 10.08 -1.67
CA ALA A 191 5.34 9.79 -3.09
C ALA A 191 6.10 10.74 -4.01
N SER A 192 6.01 12.05 -3.77
CA SER A 192 6.69 13.07 -4.57
C SER A 192 8.22 13.04 -4.44
N SER A 193 8.72 12.46 -3.35
CA SER A 193 10.15 12.25 -3.09
C SER A 193 10.66 10.89 -3.59
N GLY A 194 9.82 10.09 -4.25
CA GLY A 194 10.19 8.76 -4.75
C GLY A 194 10.27 7.68 -3.67
N ILE A 195 9.76 7.95 -2.46
CA ILE A 195 9.77 7.02 -1.33
C ILE A 195 8.47 6.22 -1.36
N TRP A 196 8.48 5.11 -2.08
CA TRP A 196 7.29 4.33 -2.41
C TRP A 196 6.66 3.62 -1.22
N TYR A 197 7.46 2.80 -0.51
CA TYR A 197 6.93 1.91 0.54
C TYR A 197 6.31 2.66 1.71
N ASP A 198 6.89 3.81 2.09
CA ASP A 198 6.37 4.64 3.19
C ASP A 198 5.09 5.37 2.78
N SER A 199 5.01 5.86 1.54
CA SER A 199 3.78 6.44 1.00
C SER A 199 2.63 5.43 1.02
N LEU A 200 2.88 4.24 0.48
CA LEU A 200 1.89 3.16 0.40
C LEU A 200 1.43 2.72 1.79
N LYS A 201 2.38 2.49 2.73
CA LYS A 201 2.09 2.13 4.12
C LYS A 201 1.24 3.18 4.83
N THR A 202 1.56 4.46 4.65
CA THR A 202 0.82 5.56 5.28
C THR A 202 -0.63 5.57 4.83
N LEU A 203 -0.88 5.50 3.51
CA LEU A 203 -2.25 5.47 2.97
C LEU A 203 -3.01 4.20 3.36
N ALA A 204 -2.35 3.04 3.36
CA ALA A 204 -2.95 1.79 3.80
C ALA A 204 -3.40 1.88 5.27
N GLY A 205 -2.56 2.44 6.15
CA GLY A 205 -2.89 2.68 7.55
C GLY A 205 -4.09 3.61 7.72
N MET A 206 -4.14 4.70 6.95
CA MET A 206 -5.28 5.63 6.96
C MET A 206 -6.57 4.95 6.49
N ARG A 207 -6.53 4.11 5.46
CA ARG A 207 -7.70 3.34 5.01
C ARG A 207 -8.24 2.39 6.07
N CYS A 208 -7.37 1.81 6.89
CA CYS A 208 -7.80 0.98 8.01
C CYS A 208 -8.42 1.80 9.15
N SER A 209 -7.84 2.95 9.46
CA SER A 209 -8.32 3.81 10.55
C SER A 209 -9.62 4.55 10.19
N SER A 210 -9.84 4.82 8.90
CA SER A 210 -10.98 5.60 8.40
C SER A 210 -11.51 5.00 7.09
N PRO A 211 -12.10 3.80 7.12
CA PRO A 211 -12.50 3.07 5.90
C PRO A 211 -13.60 3.77 5.08
N GLY A 212 -14.38 4.67 5.70
CA GLY A 212 -15.41 5.48 5.04
C GLY A 212 -14.92 6.84 4.52
N ASP A 213 -13.67 7.21 4.73
CA ASP A 213 -13.13 8.49 4.28
C ASP A 213 -12.89 8.48 2.76
N ILE A 214 -13.67 9.31 2.05
CA ILE A 214 -13.59 9.45 0.60
C ILE A 214 -12.24 10.05 0.19
N GLY A 215 -11.70 11.01 0.93
CA GLY A 215 -10.41 11.65 0.64
C GLY A 215 -9.27 10.64 0.70
N VAL A 216 -9.24 9.80 1.72
CA VAL A 216 -8.27 8.70 1.87
C VAL A 216 -8.41 7.69 0.74
N THR A 217 -9.65 7.34 0.37
CA THR A 217 -9.92 6.41 -0.73
C THR A 217 -9.43 6.97 -2.07
N LEU A 218 -9.65 8.25 -2.33
CA LEU A 218 -9.18 8.92 -3.54
C LEU A 218 -7.65 9.04 -3.57
N SER A 219 -7.01 9.34 -2.44
CA SER A 219 -5.55 9.43 -2.32
C SER A 219 -4.90 8.07 -2.62
N TRP A 220 -5.44 6.99 -2.04
CA TRP A 220 -5.01 5.62 -2.33
C TRP A 220 -5.15 5.27 -3.81
N ALA A 221 -6.34 5.50 -4.38
CA ALA A 221 -6.60 5.20 -5.79
C ALA A 221 -5.70 6.04 -6.73
N SER A 222 -5.42 7.30 -6.36
CA SER A 222 -4.53 8.17 -7.13
C SER A 222 -3.09 7.68 -7.11
N LEU A 223 -2.58 7.27 -5.92
CA LEU A 223 -1.24 6.70 -5.81
C LEU A 223 -1.09 5.45 -6.68
N LEU A 224 -2.03 4.49 -6.57
CA LEU A 224 -1.97 3.25 -7.36
C LEU A 224 -2.11 3.51 -8.86
N ARG A 225 -2.98 4.45 -9.26
CA ARG A 225 -3.12 4.85 -10.67
C ARG A 225 -1.82 5.41 -11.24
N SER A 226 -1.06 6.17 -10.43
CA SER A 226 0.19 6.78 -10.87
C SER A 226 1.27 5.77 -11.25
N VAL A 227 1.07 4.51 -10.87
CA VAL A 227 1.97 3.38 -11.18
C VAL A 227 1.24 2.23 -11.89
N GLU A 228 0.11 2.50 -12.56
CA GLU A 228 -0.66 1.54 -13.37
C GLU A 228 -1.22 0.34 -12.57
N LEU A 229 -1.65 0.57 -11.32
CA LEU A 229 -2.31 -0.42 -10.44
C LEU A 229 -3.79 -0.07 -10.18
N THR A 230 -4.45 0.56 -11.14
CA THR A 230 -5.84 1.03 -11.00
C THR A 230 -6.80 -0.09 -10.62
N ASP A 231 -6.63 -1.27 -11.21
CA ASP A 231 -7.50 -2.42 -10.98
C ASP A 231 -7.40 -3.01 -9.56
N ILE A 232 -6.32 -2.70 -8.86
CA ILE A 232 -6.08 -3.15 -7.48
C ILE A 232 -6.61 -2.13 -6.46
N ALA A 233 -6.86 -0.90 -6.86
CA ALA A 233 -7.21 0.19 -5.95
C ALA A 233 -8.50 -0.04 -5.15
N SER A 234 -9.45 -0.83 -5.68
CA SER A 234 -10.73 -1.17 -5.05
C SER A 234 -10.72 -2.46 -4.24
N GLU A 235 -9.61 -3.19 -4.23
CA GLU A 235 -9.52 -4.46 -3.52
C GLU A 235 -9.57 -4.31 -1.99
N SER A 236 -10.00 -5.38 -1.33
CA SER A 236 -10.19 -5.41 0.13
C SER A 236 -8.87 -5.36 0.89
N PHE A 237 -8.88 -4.64 2.03
CA PHE A 237 -7.77 -4.54 2.98
C PHE A 237 -7.95 -5.35 4.26
N ASN A 238 -8.97 -6.21 4.32
CA ASN A 238 -9.41 -6.83 5.57
C ASN A 238 -8.27 -7.48 6.36
N GLN A 239 -7.32 -8.12 5.68
CA GLN A 239 -6.18 -8.75 6.33
C GLN A 239 -5.23 -7.74 6.97
N TYR A 240 -4.80 -6.74 6.21
CA TYR A 240 -3.86 -5.73 6.70
C TYR A 240 -4.44 -4.97 7.89
N CYS A 241 -5.71 -4.57 7.81
CA CYS A 241 -6.36 -3.85 8.89
C CYS A 241 -6.52 -4.69 10.15
N ALA A 242 -6.78 -5.99 10.04
CA ALA A 242 -6.80 -6.90 11.17
C ALA A 242 -5.42 -7.03 11.86
N GLN A 243 -4.34 -7.02 11.08
CA GLN A 243 -2.97 -7.08 11.60
C GLN A 243 -2.56 -5.83 12.37
N ILE A 244 -3.02 -4.64 11.94
CA ILE A 244 -2.73 -3.39 12.68
C ILE A 244 -3.52 -3.33 13.99
N GLY A 245 -4.74 -3.87 14.02
CA GLY A 245 -5.64 -3.88 15.19
C GLY A 245 -5.25 -4.90 16.27
N THR A 246 -4.47 -5.91 15.90
CA THR A 246 -3.91 -6.89 16.83
C THR A 246 -2.40 -6.69 16.88
N THR A 247 -1.83 -6.53 18.07
CA THR A 247 -0.37 -6.65 18.25
C THR A 247 0.02 -8.00 17.65
N ALA A 248 0.66 -7.97 16.47
CA ALA A 248 0.79 -9.11 15.57
C ALA A 248 1.38 -10.35 16.25
N PRO A 249 0.87 -11.58 15.97
CA PRO A 249 1.63 -12.80 16.20
C PRO A 249 2.88 -12.71 15.31
N GLN A 250 4.06 -12.72 15.93
CA GLN A 250 5.31 -12.80 15.18
C GLN A 250 5.32 -14.11 14.36
N PRO A 251 5.68 -14.07 13.07
CA PRO A 251 5.88 -15.30 12.30
C PRO A 251 6.98 -16.11 12.99
N SER A 252 6.69 -17.38 13.22
CA SER A 252 7.68 -18.33 13.74
C SER A 252 8.83 -18.40 12.72
N ALA A 253 10.03 -18.03 13.14
CA ALA A 253 11.24 -18.26 12.37
C ALA A 253 11.40 -19.78 12.21
N GLY A 254 11.15 -20.29 11.01
CA GLY A 254 11.47 -21.68 10.68
C GLY A 254 12.97 -21.87 10.88
N SER A 255 13.36 -22.66 11.88
CA SER A 255 14.73 -23.08 12.09
C SER A 255 15.13 -24.02 10.93
N GLY A 256 15.69 -23.42 9.88
CA GLY A 256 16.40 -24.19 8.85
C GLY A 256 17.65 -24.80 9.44
N GLN A 257 17.51 -25.96 10.04
CA GLN A 257 18.64 -26.78 10.41
C GLN A 257 19.15 -27.43 9.13
N PRO A 258 20.40 -27.19 8.72
CA PRO A 258 20.96 -27.90 7.57
C PRO A 258 21.01 -29.41 7.87
N ALA A 259 20.52 -30.20 6.92
CA ALA A 259 20.60 -31.64 6.98
C ALA A 259 22.07 -32.07 7.16
N PRO A 260 22.38 -33.11 7.99
CA PRO A 260 23.74 -33.59 8.17
C PRO A 260 24.25 -34.19 6.84
N VAL A 261 25.41 -33.70 6.41
CA VAL A 261 26.14 -34.23 5.28
C VAL A 261 26.56 -35.67 5.65
N ALA A 262 26.09 -36.66 4.87
CA ALA A 262 26.52 -38.03 5.01
C ALA A 262 27.98 -38.13 4.53
N ASP A 263 28.88 -38.63 5.42
CA ASP A 263 30.25 -39.00 5.07
C ASP A 263 30.24 -40.17 4.07
N PRO A 264 31.05 -40.12 3.01
CA PRO A 264 31.26 -41.23 2.14
C PRO A 264 32.24 -42.23 2.80
N GLN A 265 31.79 -43.47 3.00
CA GLN A 265 32.68 -44.61 3.22
C GLN A 265 33.07 -45.23 1.87
#